data_22d7e0a94daa6d9231d74927b675fc11
#
_entry.id   22d7e0a94daa6d9231d74927b675fc11
#
_cell.length_a   1.000
_cell.length_b   1.000
_cell.length_c   1.000
_cell.angle_alpha   90.00
_cell.angle_beta   90.00
_cell.angle_gamma   90.00
#
_symmetry.space_group_name_H-M   'P 1'
#
loop_
_entity.id
_entity.type
_entity.pdbx_description
1 polymer ?
#
loop_
_entity_poly.entity_id
_entity_poly.type
_entity_poly.pdbx_seq_one_letter_code
_entity_poly.pdbx_strand_id
1 'polypeptide(L)'
;TYHGISFIDALFTATSAICVTGLVSVDVSSTFTSEGLFIIIMLIQIGGLGVMTLTSFFAMFFMGNTSLYNQLVVRDMVSSQSLSSLLSTLLYILGFTLVIEAAGMGVIFLSIHGTMGMDIEEELAFSAFHSISAFCNAGFSTLYGNLGNELVLHNHNLLYITISFLVILGGIGFPILVNLYETVSYESKRLYHRYVKKNKRTIRKIHLYNLNTRIVLIMTAILLVTGTVAIVVFEWNHAFAGMTATEKGLSLIHIS
;
A
#
# COMPACT_ATOMS: atom_id res chain seq x y z
N THR A 1 28.54 -17.11 -12.09
CA THR A 1 27.97 -17.57 -13.38
C THR A 1 26.52 -17.14 -13.37
N TYR A 2 26.19 -16.07 -14.11
CA TYR A 2 24.81 -15.68 -14.37
C TYR A 2 24.15 -16.82 -15.16
N HIS A 3 23.32 -17.60 -14.51
CA HIS A 3 22.39 -18.46 -15.22
C HIS A 3 21.31 -17.51 -15.77
N GLY A 4 21.29 -17.36 -17.11
CA GLY A 4 20.28 -16.50 -17.76
C GLY A 4 18.88 -16.94 -17.37
N ILE A 5 18.04 -15.97 -17.01
CA ILE A 5 16.62 -16.21 -16.72
C ILE A 5 15.94 -16.76 -17.99
N SER A 6 15.05 -17.74 -17.85
CA SER A 6 14.26 -18.21 -19.00
C SER A 6 13.25 -17.14 -19.43
N PHE A 7 12.89 -17.13 -20.72
CA PHE A 7 11.86 -16.22 -21.22
C PHE A 7 10.53 -16.38 -20.47
N ILE A 8 10.19 -17.60 -20.10
CA ILE A 8 8.96 -17.93 -19.38
C ILE A 8 8.98 -17.34 -17.96
N ASP A 9 10.09 -17.44 -17.25
CA ASP A 9 10.24 -16.89 -15.91
C ASP A 9 10.22 -15.36 -15.94
N ALA A 10 10.86 -14.74 -16.94
CA ALA A 10 10.82 -13.30 -17.12
C ALA A 10 9.38 -12.81 -17.41
N LEU A 11 8.66 -13.50 -18.29
CA LEU A 11 7.27 -13.19 -18.62
C LEU A 11 6.36 -13.39 -17.41
N PHE A 12 6.53 -14.47 -16.66
CA PHE A 12 5.78 -14.74 -15.43
C PHE A 12 5.99 -13.63 -14.40
N THR A 13 7.25 -13.26 -14.13
CA THR A 13 7.58 -12.21 -13.17
C THR A 13 7.04 -10.84 -13.61
N ALA A 14 7.18 -10.49 -14.89
CA ALA A 14 6.64 -9.25 -15.44
C ALA A 14 5.10 -9.18 -15.33
N THR A 15 4.43 -10.30 -15.64
CA THR A 15 2.97 -10.41 -15.51
C THR A 15 2.54 -10.31 -14.06
N SER A 16 3.22 -10.99 -13.14
CA SER A 16 2.99 -10.93 -11.71
C SER A 16 3.20 -9.51 -11.16
N ALA A 17 4.23 -8.80 -11.64
CA ALA A 17 4.50 -7.43 -11.24
C ALA A 17 3.42 -6.46 -11.70
N ILE A 18 3.00 -6.51 -12.97
CA ILE A 18 1.98 -5.59 -13.50
C ILE A 18 0.57 -5.92 -12.98
N CYS A 19 0.29 -7.19 -12.70
CA CYS A 19 -0.96 -7.62 -12.07
C CYS A 19 -0.94 -7.47 -10.54
N VAL A 20 0.17 -7.03 -9.97
CA VAL A 20 0.34 -6.83 -8.53
C VAL A 20 0.01 -8.11 -7.73
N THR A 21 0.51 -9.25 -8.21
CA THR A 21 0.14 -10.57 -7.66
C THR A 21 1.16 -11.09 -6.63
N GLY A 22 2.46 -10.73 -6.79
CA GLY A 22 3.53 -11.10 -5.87
C GLY A 22 4.04 -12.54 -6.01
N LEU A 23 3.60 -13.27 -7.01
CA LEU A 23 4.11 -14.62 -7.28
C LEU A 23 5.39 -14.55 -8.08
N VAL A 24 6.37 -15.34 -7.70
CA VAL A 24 7.67 -15.46 -8.37
C VAL A 24 8.01 -16.92 -8.64
N SER A 25 8.56 -17.19 -9.81
CA SER A 25 9.10 -18.52 -10.17
C SER A 25 10.59 -18.64 -9.83
N VAL A 26 11.26 -17.51 -9.65
CA VAL A 26 12.68 -17.39 -9.32
C VAL A 26 12.87 -16.36 -8.22
N ASP A 27 13.90 -16.49 -7.42
CA ASP A 27 14.20 -15.50 -6.37
C ASP A 27 14.59 -14.16 -6.99
N VAL A 28 13.85 -13.12 -6.63
CA VAL A 28 14.03 -11.77 -7.20
C VAL A 28 15.35 -11.16 -6.76
N SER A 29 15.78 -11.41 -5.52
CA SER A 29 16.98 -10.81 -4.93
C SER A 29 18.28 -11.27 -5.60
N SER A 30 18.33 -12.53 -6.06
CA SER A 30 19.54 -13.16 -6.60
C SER A 30 19.57 -13.25 -8.11
N THR A 31 18.41 -13.09 -8.78
CA THR A 31 18.27 -13.36 -10.23
C THR A 31 18.29 -12.08 -11.05
N PHE A 32 17.72 -10.98 -10.56
CA PHE A 32 17.60 -9.74 -11.32
C PHE A 32 18.74 -8.75 -11.01
N THR A 33 19.20 -8.06 -12.05
CA THR A 33 20.11 -6.92 -11.91
C THR A 33 19.38 -5.70 -11.38
N SER A 34 20.12 -4.64 -11.00
CA SER A 34 19.53 -3.37 -10.55
C SER A 34 18.58 -2.77 -11.60
N GLU A 35 18.91 -2.89 -12.90
CA GLU A 35 18.04 -2.45 -13.99
C GLU A 35 16.78 -3.33 -14.08
N GLY A 36 16.91 -4.65 -13.86
CA GLY A 36 15.77 -5.56 -13.80
C GLY A 36 14.84 -5.25 -12.64
N LEU A 37 15.37 -4.96 -11.47
CA LEU A 37 14.60 -4.52 -10.30
C LEU A 37 13.89 -3.19 -10.55
N PHE A 38 14.55 -2.24 -11.25
CA PHE A 38 13.93 -0.98 -11.64
C PHE A 38 12.75 -1.20 -12.59
N ILE A 39 12.88 -2.13 -13.55
CA ILE A 39 11.75 -2.49 -14.45
C ILE A 39 10.61 -3.11 -13.64
N ILE A 40 10.90 -4.03 -12.71
CA ILE A 40 9.88 -4.65 -11.86
C ILE A 40 9.14 -3.59 -11.05
N ILE A 41 9.84 -2.64 -10.44
CA ILE A 41 9.22 -1.56 -9.65
C ILE A 41 8.31 -0.67 -10.52
N MET A 42 8.74 -0.36 -11.74
CA MET A 42 7.94 0.41 -12.69
C MET A 42 6.67 -0.34 -13.10
N LEU A 43 6.77 -1.66 -13.31
CA LEU A 43 5.61 -2.50 -13.62
C LEU A 43 4.64 -2.55 -12.44
N ILE A 44 5.13 -2.70 -11.21
CA ILE A 44 4.33 -2.67 -9.98
C ILE A 44 3.61 -1.32 -9.86
N GLN A 45 4.31 -0.21 -10.08
CA GLN A 45 3.75 1.14 -9.99
C GLN A 45 2.65 1.37 -11.03
N ILE A 46 2.89 0.98 -12.29
CA ILE A 46 1.89 1.07 -13.35
C ILE A 46 0.70 0.17 -13.06
N GLY A 47 0.95 -1.05 -12.60
CA GLY A 47 -0.08 -2.02 -12.23
C GLY A 47 -0.94 -1.55 -11.07
N GLY A 48 -0.32 -1.15 -9.96
CA GLY A 48 -1.00 -0.67 -8.76
C GLY A 48 -1.86 0.57 -9.02
N LEU A 49 -1.33 1.54 -9.76
CA LEU A 49 -2.09 2.71 -10.20
C LEU A 49 -3.13 2.35 -11.27
N GLY A 50 -2.76 1.45 -12.19
CA GLY A 50 -3.57 1.09 -13.35
C GLY A 50 -4.91 0.47 -12.98
N VAL A 51 -4.94 -0.43 -12.00
CA VAL A 51 -6.19 -1.09 -11.58
C VAL A 51 -7.19 -0.07 -11.06
N MET A 52 -6.77 0.85 -10.20
CA MET A 52 -7.65 1.89 -9.65
C MET A 52 -8.09 2.91 -10.70
N THR A 53 -7.17 3.34 -11.56
CA THR A 53 -7.45 4.35 -12.58
C THR A 53 -8.24 3.77 -13.74
N LEU A 54 -7.90 2.56 -14.21
CA LEU A 54 -8.62 1.85 -15.26
C LEU A 54 -10.05 1.51 -14.85
N THR A 55 -10.26 1.03 -13.64
CA THR A 55 -11.59 0.75 -13.13
C THR A 55 -12.44 2.02 -13.10
N SER A 56 -11.88 3.13 -12.65
CA SER A 56 -12.55 4.44 -12.66
C SER A 56 -12.84 4.93 -14.07
N PHE A 57 -11.88 4.76 -14.99
CA PHE A 57 -12.02 5.14 -16.39
C PHE A 57 -13.06 4.28 -17.12
N PHE A 58 -13.00 2.96 -16.99
CA PHE A 58 -13.98 2.05 -17.58
C PHE A 58 -15.38 2.28 -17.03
N ALA A 59 -15.53 2.46 -15.74
CA ALA A 59 -16.82 2.79 -15.14
C ALA A 59 -17.45 4.01 -15.83
N MET A 60 -16.66 5.03 -16.15
CA MET A 60 -17.13 6.23 -16.79
C MET A 60 -17.37 6.08 -18.31
N PHE A 61 -16.53 5.31 -19.00
CA PHE A 61 -16.67 5.09 -20.45
C PHE A 61 -17.93 4.27 -20.79
N PHE A 62 -18.23 3.24 -20.00
CA PHE A 62 -19.44 2.43 -20.19
C PHE A 62 -20.73 3.12 -19.76
N MET A 63 -20.64 4.22 -19.01
CA MET A 63 -21.80 4.92 -18.45
C MET A 63 -22.29 6.10 -19.31
N GLY A 64 -21.63 6.41 -20.40
CA GLY A 64 -22.02 7.53 -21.28
C GLY A 64 -23.47 7.50 -21.79
N ASN A 65 -24.19 6.40 -21.67
CA ASN A 65 -25.58 6.21 -22.15
C ASN A 65 -26.51 5.51 -21.15
N THR A 66 -26.24 5.51 -19.86
CA THR A 66 -27.07 4.77 -18.89
C THR A 66 -27.97 5.67 -18.04
N SER A 67 -29.05 5.08 -17.53
CA SER A 67 -30.07 5.69 -16.66
C SER A 67 -29.46 6.56 -15.55
N LEU A 68 -30.14 7.65 -15.18
CA LEU A 68 -29.80 8.56 -14.09
C LEU A 68 -29.42 7.86 -12.78
N TYR A 69 -30.03 6.69 -12.50
CA TYR A 69 -29.71 5.86 -11.33
C TYR A 69 -28.27 5.33 -11.39
N ASN A 70 -27.83 4.80 -12.54
CA ASN A 70 -26.47 4.29 -12.70
C ASN A 70 -25.43 5.43 -12.68
N GLN A 71 -25.79 6.60 -13.19
CA GLN A 71 -24.92 7.80 -13.10
C GLN A 71 -24.75 8.26 -11.65
N LEU A 72 -25.76 8.14 -10.81
CA LEU A 72 -25.67 8.45 -9.38
C LEU A 72 -24.80 7.45 -8.63
N VAL A 73 -24.93 6.16 -8.92
CA VAL A 73 -24.11 5.10 -8.26
C VAL A 73 -22.62 5.27 -8.58
N VAL A 74 -22.28 5.60 -9.85
CA VAL A 74 -20.86 5.80 -10.21
C VAL A 74 -20.35 7.17 -9.80
N ARG A 75 -21.18 8.20 -9.80
CA ARG A 75 -20.84 9.47 -9.19
C ARG A 75 -20.40 9.30 -7.73
N ASP A 76 -21.08 8.44 -6.98
CA ASP A 76 -20.70 8.10 -5.61
C ASP A 76 -19.42 7.26 -5.55
N MET A 77 -19.14 6.43 -6.57
CA MET A 77 -17.90 5.63 -6.66
C MET A 77 -16.68 6.43 -7.10
N VAL A 78 -16.85 7.39 -8.02
CA VAL A 78 -15.73 8.10 -8.67
C VAL A 78 -15.63 9.57 -8.24
N SER A 79 -16.64 10.12 -7.58
CA SER A 79 -16.70 11.53 -7.10
C SER A 79 -16.46 12.61 -8.17
N SER A 80 -16.61 12.30 -9.47
CA SER A 80 -16.31 13.26 -10.54
C SER A 80 -17.45 13.43 -11.57
N GLN A 81 -17.69 14.68 -11.99
CA GLN A 81 -18.83 15.07 -12.83
C GLN A 81 -18.53 15.28 -14.32
N SER A 82 -17.25 15.18 -14.75
CA SER A 82 -16.85 15.42 -16.16
C SER A 82 -15.51 14.77 -16.51
N LEU A 83 -15.25 14.58 -17.83
CA LEU A 83 -13.98 14.05 -18.36
C LEU A 83 -12.76 14.89 -17.95
N SER A 84 -12.91 16.20 -17.87
CA SER A 84 -11.83 17.10 -17.42
C SER A 84 -11.50 16.91 -15.95
N SER A 85 -12.46 16.49 -15.13
CA SER A 85 -12.23 16.20 -13.71
C SER A 85 -11.53 14.85 -13.49
N LEU A 86 -11.63 13.91 -14.44
CA LEU A 86 -10.95 12.62 -14.34
C LEU A 86 -9.44 12.76 -14.42
N LEU A 87 -8.91 13.49 -15.39
CA LEU A 87 -7.47 13.69 -15.50
C LEU A 87 -6.92 14.34 -14.25
N SER A 88 -7.64 15.33 -13.71
CA SER A 88 -7.28 15.96 -12.43
C SER A 88 -7.31 14.96 -11.29
N THR A 89 -8.32 14.07 -11.23
CA THR A 89 -8.42 13.02 -10.22
C THR A 89 -7.28 12.03 -10.35
N LEU A 90 -6.93 11.59 -11.57
CA LEU A 90 -5.80 10.69 -11.84
C LEU A 90 -4.47 11.30 -11.38
N LEU A 91 -4.22 12.55 -11.70
CA LEU A 91 -3.02 13.26 -11.24
C LEU A 91 -2.98 13.43 -9.72
N TYR A 92 -4.14 13.63 -9.10
CA TYR A 92 -4.26 13.71 -7.65
C TYR A 92 -3.97 12.36 -6.99
N ILE A 93 -4.51 11.25 -7.55
CA ILE A 93 -4.20 9.87 -7.11
C ILE A 93 -2.70 9.62 -7.18
N LEU A 94 -2.11 9.88 -8.35
CA LEU A 94 -0.68 9.70 -8.57
C LEU A 94 0.16 10.51 -7.56
N GLY A 95 -0.13 11.80 -7.41
CA GLY A 95 0.58 12.66 -6.48
C GLY A 95 0.45 12.19 -5.02
N PHE A 96 -0.74 11.77 -4.62
CA PHE A 96 -1.01 11.27 -3.26
C PHE A 96 -0.29 9.95 -3.00
N THR A 97 -0.30 9.02 -3.96
CA THR A 97 0.44 7.75 -3.90
C THR A 97 1.94 8.00 -3.74
N LEU A 98 2.53 8.83 -4.59
CA LEU A 98 3.96 9.15 -4.53
C LEU A 98 4.36 9.79 -3.18
N VAL A 99 3.50 10.60 -2.58
CA VAL A 99 3.75 11.21 -1.26
C VAL A 99 3.77 10.14 -0.16
N ILE A 100 2.82 9.20 -0.17
CA ILE A 100 2.78 8.10 0.82
C ILE A 100 3.99 7.18 0.63
N GLU A 101 4.30 6.80 -0.59
CA GLU A 101 5.45 5.96 -0.92
C GLU A 101 6.77 6.62 -0.53
N ALA A 102 6.93 7.91 -0.80
CA ALA A 102 8.13 8.66 -0.37
C ALA A 102 8.24 8.77 1.16
N ALA A 103 7.11 8.95 1.86
CA ALA A 103 7.10 8.93 3.32
C ALA A 103 7.47 7.54 3.87
N GLY A 104 6.91 6.48 3.30
CA GLY A 104 7.23 5.09 3.64
C GLY A 104 8.70 4.76 3.39
N MET A 105 9.22 5.15 2.21
CA MET A 105 10.65 5.03 1.87
C MET A 105 11.54 5.71 2.93
N GLY A 106 11.18 6.92 3.35
CA GLY A 106 11.95 7.65 4.37
C GLY A 106 11.98 6.93 5.72
N VAL A 107 10.84 6.38 6.17
CA VAL A 107 10.76 5.63 7.44
C VAL A 107 11.52 4.30 7.33
N ILE A 108 11.40 3.57 6.21
CA ILE A 108 12.15 2.33 5.96
C ILE A 108 13.64 2.64 5.97
N PHE A 109 14.09 3.65 5.24
CA PHE A 109 15.49 4.05 5.19
C PHE A 109 16.04 4.36 6.58
N LEU A 110 15.32 5.15 7.39
CA LEU A 110 15.73 5.44 8.77
C LEU A 110 15.79 4.20 9.66
N SER A 111 14.97 3.18 9.37
CA SER A 111 14.95 1.93 10.13
C SER A 111 16.16 1.02 9.84
N ILE A 112 16.67 1.04 8.60
CA ILE A 112 17.74 0.13 8.17
C ILE A 112 19.11 0.80 8.11
N HIS A 113 19.16 2.13 8.15
CA HIS A 113 20.38 2.89 7.94
C HIS A 113 21.54 2.46 8.85
N GLY A 114 22.64 2.04 8.22
CA GLY A 114 23.86 1.60 8.89
C GLY A 114 23.76 0.24 9.61
N THR A 115 22.66 -0.50 9.48
CA THR A 115 22.44 -1.75 10.21
C THR A 115 22.51 -3.01 9.34
N MET A 116 22.22 -2.89 8.03
CA MET A 116 22.22 -4.01 7.09
C MET A 116 23.53 -4.22 6.34
N GLY A 117 24.54 -3.36 6.55
CA GLY A 117 25.83 -3.45 5.86
C GLY A 117 25.77 -3.13 4.36
N MET A 118 24.69 -2.49 3.92
CA MET A 118 24.49 -2.00 2.57
C MET A 118 25.12 -0.62 2.39
N ASP A 119 25.47 -0.25 1.14
CA ASP A 119 25.84 1.13 0.83
C ASP A 119 24.58 2.03 0.78
N ILE A 120 24.77 3.35 0.89
CA ILE A 120 23.66 4.32 0.95
C ILE A 120 22.75 4.21 -0.29
N GLU A 121 23.33 3.98 -1.47
CA GLU A 121 22.56 3.80 -2.70
C GLU A 121 21.71 2.51 -2.65
N GLU A 122 22.26 1.44 -2.12
CA GLU A 122 21.54 0.18 -1.92
C GLU A 122 20.42 0.30 -0.87
N GLU A 123 20.68 0.98 0.25
CA GLU A 123 19.67 1.26 1.27
C GLU A 123 18.50 2.09 0.72
N LEU A 124 18.79 3.11 -0.11
CA LEU A 124 17.76 3.91 -0.77
C LEU A 124 16.95 3.10 -1.77
N ALA A 125 17.62 2.30 -2.61
CA ALA A 125 16.95 1.42 -3.58
C ALA A 125 16.08 0.38 -2.88
N PHE A 126 16.58 -0.25 -1.83
CA PHE A 126 15.84 -1.17 -0.96
C PHE A 126 14.59 -0.51 -0.37
N SER A 127 14.75 0.67 0.21
CA SER A 127 13.66 1.41 0.86
C SER A 127 12.58 1.83 -0.13
N ALA A 128 12.98 2.28 -1.32
CA ALA A 128 12.05 2.63 -2.40
C ALA A 128 11.29 1.40 -2.88
N PHE A 129 12.01 0.29 -3.14
CA PHE A 129 11.43 -0.96 -3.61
C PHE A 129 10.36 -1.48 -2.64
N HIS A 130 10.71 -1.59 -1.35
CA HIS A 130 9.78 -2.14 -0.36
C HIS A 130 8.61 -1.19 -0.05
N SER A 131 8.82 0.12 -0.10
CA SER A 131 7.72 1.09 0.08
C SER A 131 6.69 0.99 -1.03
N ILE A 132 7.12 0.95 -2.30
CA ILE A 132 6.24 0.84 -3.46
C ILE A 132 5.57 -0.53 -3.49
N SER A 133 6.34 -1.62 -3.31
CA SER A 133 5.81 -2.99 -3.28
C SER A 133 4.75 -3.16 -2.19
N ALA A 134 4.96 -2.60 -1.00
CA ALA A 134 4.04 -2.67 0.12
C ALA A 134 2.77 -1.85 -0.14
N PHE A 135 2.89 -0.59 -0.56
CA PHE A 135 1.74 0.26 -0.81
C PHE A 135 0.88 -0.24 -1.98
N CYS A 136 1.50 -0.75 -3.04
CA CYS A 136 0.78 -1.39 -4.14
C CYS A 136 0.23 -2.78 -3.80
N ASN A 137 0.52 -3.35 -2.61
CA ASN A 137 0.20 -4.74 -2.23
C ASN A 137 0.79 -5.78 -3.20
N ALA A 138 1.98 -5.51 -3.73
CA ALA A 138 2.59 -6.33 -4.76
C ALA A 138 3.29 -7.59 -4.22
N GLY A 139 3.76 -7.57 -2.97
CA GLY A 139 4.37 -8.72 -2.31
C GLY A 139 5.78 -9.09 -2.80
N PHE A 140 6.41 -8.27 -3.62
CA PHE A 140 7.80 -8.46 -4.04
C PHE A 140 8.77 -7.94 -2.99
N SER A 141 9.88 -8.66 -2.82
CA SER A 141 10.99 -8.26 -1.95
C SER A 141 12.34 -8.50 -2.62
N THR A 142 13.32 -7.67 -2.30
CA THR A 142 14.72 -7.85 -2.69
C THR A 142 15.53 -8.59 -1.62
N LEU A 143 14.88 -9.09 -0.57
CA LEU A 143 15.50 -9.94 0.44
C LEU A 143 15.43 -11.41 0.05
N TYR A 144 16.53 -12.11 0.24
CA TYR A 144 16.55 -13.57 0.13
C TYR A 144 15.63 -14.18 1.20
N GLY A 145 14.70 -15.03 0.78
CA GLY A 145 13.68 -15.57 1.68
C GLY A 145 12.56 -14.58 2.02
N ASN A 146 12.42 -13.51 1.25
CA ASN A 146 11.43 -12.45 1.49
C ASN A 146 11.59 -11.76 2.87
N LEU A 147 10.51 -11.21 3.37
CA LEU A 147 10.47 -10.56 4.70
C LEU A 147 10.58 -11.56 5.87
N GLY A 148 10.52 -12.87 5.61
CA GLY A 148 10.81 -13.92 6.60
C GLY A 148 12.30 -14.11 6.91
N ASN A 149 13.19 -13.30 6.33
CA ASN A 149 14.62 -13.35 6.61
C ASN A 149 14.90 -13.05 8.09
N GLU A 150 15.67 -13.93 8.76
CA GLU A 150 15.98 -13.83 10.19
C GLU A 150 16.64 -12.50 10.59
N LEU A 151 17.48 -11.91 9.72
CA LEU A 151 18.13 -10.61 9.96
C LEU A 151 17.11 -9.49 10.12
N VAL A 152 16.02 -9.54 9.38
CA VAL A 152 14.96 -8.55 9.42
C VAL A 152 14.02 -8.83 10.59
N LEU A 153 13.70 -10.12 10.82
CA LEU A 153 12.73 -10.55 11.82
C LEU A 153 13.15 -10.18 13.26
N HIS A 154 14.44 -10.24 13.57
CA HIS A 154 14.93 -10.02 14.93
C HIS A 154 15.34 -8.58 15.22
N ASN A 155 15.75 -7.81 14.22
CA ASN A 155 16.40 -6.52 14.44
C ASN A 155 15.63 -5.29 13.95
N HIS A 156 14.60 -5.47 13.08
CA HIS A 156 13.97 -4.34 12.37
C HIS A 156 12.45 -4.28 12.55
N ASN A 157 11.97 -4.23 13.79
CA ASN A 157 10.53 -4.13 14.10
C ASN A 157 9.86 -2.93 13.42
N LEU A 158 10.56 -1.79 13.30
CA LEU A 158 10.02 -0.60 12.64
C LEU A 158 9.80 -0.82 11.14
N LEU A 159 10.67 -1.58 10.47
CA LEU A 159 10.50 -1.96 9.07
C LEU A 159 9.20 -2.75 8.87
N TYR A 160 8.96 -3.79 9.70
CA TYR A 160 7.74 -4.59 9.64
C TYR A 160 6.48 -3.76 9.86
N ILE A 161 6.47 -2.94 10.90
CA ILE A 161 5.33 -2.06 11.21
C ILE A 161 5.06 -1.12 10.04
N THR A 162 6.11 -0.55 9.44
CA THR A 162 5.96 0.38 8.31
C THR A 162 5.41 -0.32 7.08
N ILE A 163 5.94 -1.50 6.73
CA ILE A 163 5.45 -2.30 5.60
C ILE A 163 3.99 -2.69 5.83
N SER A 164 3.65 -3.22 7.00
CA SER A 164 2.27 -3.61 7.34
C SER A 164 1.31 -2.42 7.25
N PHE A 165 1.74 -1.25 7.72
CA PHE A 165 0.95 -0.02 7.63
C PHE A 165 0.73 0.42 6.17
N LEU A 166 1.77 0.35 5.33
CA LEU A 166 1.67 0.66 3.90
C LEU A 166 0.73 -0.30 3.17
N VAL A 167 0.82 -1.61 3.46
CA VAL A 167 -0.09 -2.64 2.92
C VAL A 167 -1.55 -2.33 3.28
N ILE A 168 -1.82 -2.00 4.55
CA ILE A 168 -3.16 -1.62 5.00
C ILE A 168 -3.64 -0.36 4.29
N LEU A 169 -2.80 0.67 4.18
CA LEU A 169 -3.16 1.91 3.49
C LEU A 169 -3.48 1.67 2.00
N GLY A 170 -2.66 0.87 1.31
CA GLY A 170 -2.88 0.51 -0.07
C GLY A 170 -4.16 -0.30 -0.27
N GLY A 171 -4.41 -1.29 0.62
CA GLY A 171 -5.59 -2.15 0.57
C GLY A 171 -6.92 -1.46 0.86
N ILE A 172 -6.93 -0.40 1.67
CA ILE A 172 -8.14 0.39 1.96
C ILE A 172 -8.67 1.10 0.72
N GLY A 173 -7.79 1.47 -0.20
CA GLY A 173 -8.14 2.09 -1.47
C GLY A 173 -8.22 3.62 -1.43
N PHE A 174 -7.91 4.19 -2.58
CA PHE A 174 -7.72 5.63 -2.75
C PHE A 174 -8.92 6.51 -2.31
N PRO A 175 -10.19 6.22 -2.67
CA PRO A 175 -11.32 7.09 -2.27
C PRO A 175 -11.44 7.25 -0.76
N ILE A 176 -11.11 6.20 -0.02
CA ILE A 176 -11.16 6.20 1.44
C ILE A 176 -9.99 7.01 2.01
N LEU A 177 -8.79 6.84 1.44
CA LEU A 177 -7.60 7.59 1.84
C LEU A 177 -7.79 9.10 1.66
N VAL A 178 -8.39 9.52 0.54
CA VAL A 178 -8.73 10.95 0.31
C VAL A 178 -9.71 11.45 1.36
N ASN A 179 -10.78 10.71 1.62
CA ASN A 179 -11.76 11.10 2.62
C ASN A 179 -11.16 11.16 4.03
N LEU A 180 -10.25 10.25 4.36
CA LEU A 180 -9.47 10.30 5.60
C LEU A 180 -8.58 11.54 5.68
N TYR A 181 -7.84 11.83 4.60
CA TYR A 181 -6.99 13.02 4.52
C TYR A 181 -7.80 14.31 4.68
N GLU A 182 -8.93 14.44 3.99
CA GLU A 182 -9.83 15.59 4.14
C GLU A 182 -10.33 15.73 5.57
N THR A 183 -10.71 14.62 6.20
CA THR A 183 -11.18 14.59 7.58
C THR A 183 -10.09 15.02 8.56
N VAL A 184 -8.88 14.45 8.44
CA VAL A 184 -7.73 14.79 9.29
C VAL A 184 -7.32 16.24 9.09
N SER A 185 -7.24 16.70 7.83
CA SER A 185 -6.91 18.09 7.49
C SER A 185 -7.93 19.07 8.08
N TYR A 186 -9.21 18.74 8.00
CA TYR A 186 -10.28 19.55 8.60
C TYR A 186 -10.16 19.61 10.13
N GLU A 187 -10.01 18.48 10.80
CA GLU A 187 -9.88 18.44 12.26
C GLU A 187 -8.58 19.13 12.74
N SER A 188 -7.48 18.97 12.00
CA SER A 188 -6.22 19.68 12.29
C SER A 188 -6.37 21.19 12.18
N LYS A 189 -7.00 21.68 11.10
CA LYS A 189 -7.32 23.12 10.94
C LYS A 189 -8.25 23.62 12.04
N ARG A 190 -9.24 22.82 12.43
CA ARG A 190 -10.17 23.14 13.52
C ARG A 190 -9.46 23.25 14.86
N LEU A 191 -8.56 22.30 15.17
CA LEU A 191 -7.73 22.33 16.38
C LEU A 191 -6.81 23.55 16.38
N TYR A 192 -6.13 23.82 15.25
CA TYR A 192 -5.28 24.99 15.08
C TYR A 192 -6.06 26.30 15.33
N HIS A 193 -7.23 26.46 14.72
CA HIS A 193 -8.07 27.64 14.95
C HIS A 193 -8.58 27.77 16.39
N ARG A 194 -8.86 26.62 17.04
CA ARG A 194 -9.32 26.58 18.43
C ARG A 194 -8.22 26.96 19.42
N TYR A 195 -7.01 26.43 19.24
CA TYR A 195 -5.91 26.59 20.19
C TYR A 195 -5.03 27.80 19.89
N VAL A 196 -4.76 28.10 18.62
CA VAL A 196 -3.84 29.17 18.22
C VAL A 196 -4.56 30.49 17.97
N LYS A 197 -5.65 30.50 17.20
CA LYS A 197 -6.37 31.73 16.83
C LYS A 197 -7.47 32.12 17.80
N LYS A 198 -7.79 31.31 18.83
CA LYS A 198 -8.87 31.56 19.83
C LYS A 198 -10.21 31.97 19.20
N ASN A 199 -10.43 31.72 17.94
CA ASN A 199 -11.61 32.16 17.20
C ASN A 199 -12.66 31.05 17.19
N LYS A 200 -13.79 31.29 17.88
CA LYS A 200 -14.92 30.33 17.99
C LYS A 200 -15.78 30.25 16.71
N ARG A 201 -15.28 30.59 15.53
CA ARG A 201 -16.05 30.36 14.31
C ARG A 201 -16.24 28.85 14.13
N THR A 202 -17.44 28.40 14.44
CA THR A 202 -17.90 27.03 14.23
C THR A 202 -17.95 26.80 12.73
N ILE A 203 -16.92 26.18 12.17
CA ILE A 203 -16.97 25.68 10.80
C ILE A 203 -17.99 24.53 10.83
N ARG A 204 -19.10 24.71 10.11
CA ARG A 204 -20.25 23.80 10.12
C ARG A 204 -19.82 22.46 9.56
N LYS A 205 -19.94 21.39 10.35
CA LYS A 205 -19.70 20.02 9.94
C LYS A 205 -20.69 19.60 8.85
N ILE A 206 -20.20 19.36 7.65
CA ILE A 206 -20.92 18.60 6.64
C ILE A 206 -20.24 17.25 6.60
N HIS A 207 -20.93 16.18 6.99
CA HIS A 207 -20.54 14.75 6.97
C HIS A 207 -19.07 14.47 6.65
N LEU A 208 -18.21 14.39 7.69
CA LEU A 208 -16.77 14.16 7.54
C LEU A 208 -16.46 12.74 7.09
N TYR A 209 -17.26 11.76 7.51
CA TYR A 209 -17.10 10.36 7.10
C TYR A 209 -18.23 9.95 6.17
N ASN A 210 -17.88 9.65 4.93
CA ASN A 210 -18.80 9.01 3.99
C ASN A 210 -19.17 7.61 4.51
N LEU A 211 -20.41 7.16 4.21
CA LEU A 211 -20.87 5.83 4.60
C LEU A 211 -19.90 4.73 4.15
N ASN A 212 -19.40 4.82 2.91
CA ASN A 212 -18.43 3.90 2.35
C ASN A 212 -17.13 3.86 3.17
N THR A 213 -16.57 5.01 3.54
CA THR A 213 -15.37 5.10 4.39
C THR A 213 -15.58 4.37 5.72
N ARG A 214 -16.73 4.58 6.35
CA ARG A 214 -17.04 3.95 7.62
C ARG A 214 -17.17 2.43 7.49
N ILE A 215 -17.86 1.95 6.45
CA ILE A 215 -18.02 0.51 6.18
C ILE A 215 -16.67 -0.13 5.92
N VAL A 216 -15.86 0.44 5.03
CA VAL A 216 -14.55 -0.12 4.68
C VAL A 216 -13.64 -0.18 5.89
N LEU A 217 -13.53 0.90 6.69
CA LEU A 217 -12.68 0.90 7.88
C LEU A 217 -13.12 -0.14 8.92
N ILE A 218 -14.43 -0.29 9.14
CA ILE A 218 -14.96 -1.30 10.07
C ILE A 218 -14.67 -2.71 9.54
N MET A 219 -14.90 -2.97 8.25
CA MET A 219 -14.66 -4.28 7.65
C MET A 219 -13.17 -4.62 7.65
N THR A 220 -12.30 -3.67 7.32
CA THR A 220 -10.84 -3.87 7.42
C THR A 220 -10.42 -4.23 8.84
N ALA A 221 -10.91 -3.50 9.85
CA ALA A 221 -10.59 -3.80 11.24
C ALA A 221 -11.11 -5.19 11.67
N ILE A 222 -12.33 -5.56 11.26
CA ILE A 222 -12.91 -6.89 11.56
C ILE A 222 -12.06 -7.98 10.88
N LEU A 223 -11.71 -7.83 9.61
CA LEU A 223 -10.93 -8.82 8.86
C LEU A 223 -9.52 -8.97 9.45
N LEU A 224 -8.85 -7.88 9.79
CA LEU A 224 -7.54 -7.93 10.45
C LEU A 224 -7.61 -8.67 11.79
N VAL A 225 -8.59 -8.34 12.63
CA VAL A 225 -8.75 -9.00 13.94
C VAL A 225 -9.10 -10.47 13.78
N THR A 226 -10.08 -10.80 12.93
CA THR A 226 -10.49 -12.19 12.73
C THR A 226 -9.41 -13.02 12.07
N GLY A 227 -8.69 -12.48 11.07
CA GLY A 227 -7.54 -13.14 10.45
C GLY A 227 -6.42 -13.41 11.45
N THR A 228 -6.04 -12.38 12.22
CA THR A 228 -5.03 -12.51 13.27
C THR A 228 -5.43 -13.57 14.29
N VAL A 229 -6.66 -13.54 14.81
CA VAL A 229 -7.16 -14.54 15.78
C VAL A 229 -7.16 -15.96 15.18
N ALA A 230 -7.60 -16.10 13.94
CA ALA A 230 -7.61 -17.40 13.27
C ALA A 230 -6.19 -17.98 13.14
N ILE A 231 -5.23 -17.17 12.68
CA ILE A 231 -3.82 -17.61 12.56
C ILE A 231 -3.25 -17.97 13.91
N VAL A 232 -3.49 -17.16 14.96
CA VAL A 232 -3.07 -17.50 16.34
C VAL A 232 -3.61 -18.84 16.77
N VAL A 233 -4.89 -19.10 16.57
CA VAL A 233 -5.53 -20.33 17.05
C VAL A 233 -5.02 -21.57 16.30
N PHE A 234 -4.84 -21.47 14.99
CA PHE A 234 -4.46 -22.64 14.18
C PHE A 234 -2.94 -22.88 14.16
N GLU A 235 -2.11 -21.81 14.22
CA GLU A 235 -0.65 -21.94 14.06
C GLU A 235 0.15 -21.84 15.36
N TRP A 236 -0.52 -21.71 16.52
CA TRP A 236 0.13 -21.52 17.81
C TRP A 236 1.19 -22.57 18.15
N ASN A 237 0.91 -23.84 17.82
CA ASN A 237 1.78 -24.98 18.10
C ASN A 237 2.66 -25.39 16.91
N HIS A 238 2.53 -24.74 15.74
CA HIS A 238 3.26 -25.04 14.52
C HIS A 238 4.21 -23.91 14.13
N ALA A 239 3.75 -22.94 13.38
CA ALA A 239 4.58 -21.85 12.85
C ALA A 239 5.17 -20.94 13.94
N PHE A 240 4.47 -20.83 15.09
CA PHE A 240 4.91 -19.99 16.21
C PHE A 240 5.65 -20.74 17.32
N ALA A 241 5.92 -22.04 17.15
CA ALA A 241 6.68 -22.82 18.11
C ALA A 241 8.12 -22.30 18.18
N GLY A 242 8.53 -21.76 19.34
CA GLY A 242 9.89 -21.22 19.56
C GLY A 242 10.05 -19.71 19.38
N MET A 243 9.05 -18.98 18.88
CA MET A 243 9.09 -17.52 18.75
C MET A 243 8.76 -16.83 20.08
N THR A 244 9.37 -15.67 20.33
CA THR A 244 9.02 -14.79 21.45
C THR A 244 7.66 -14.11 21.25
N ALA A 245 7.05 -13.58 22.30
CA ALA A 245 5.73 -12.94 22.22
C ALA A 245 5.70 -11.74 21.24
N THR A 246 6.79 -10.99 21.18
CA THR A 246 6.95 -9.84 20.24
C THR A 246 7.06 -10.30 18.79
N GLU A 247 7.83 -11.33 18.52
CA GLU A 247 7.99 -11.91 17.18
C GLU A 247 6.69 -12.52 16.68
N LYS A 248 5.95 -13.22 17.55
CA LYS A 248 4.61 -13.74 17.26
C LYS A 248 3.68 -12.60 16.85
N GLY A 249 3.66 -11.48 17.58
CA GLY A 249 2.82 -10.34 17.30
C GLY A 249 3.12 -9.68 15.95
N LEU A 250 4.40 -9.49 15.61
CA LEU A 250 4.82 -8.90 14.35
C LEU A 250 4.55 -9.82 13.15
N SER A 251 4.85 -11.11 13.29
CA SER A 251 4.57 -12.11 12.27
C SER A 251 3.06 -12.23 11.98
N LEU A 252 2.23 -12.13 13.01
CA LEU A 252 0.76 -12.15 12.89
C LEU A 252 0.23 -10.98 12.04
N ILE A 253 0.71 -9.77 12.30
CA ILE A 253 0.30 -8.58 11.53
C ILE A 253 0.73 -8.70 10.07
N HIS A 254 1.89 -9.31 9.81
CA HIS A 254 2.41 -9.45 8.46
C HIS A 254 1.66 -10.52 7.64
N ILE A 255 1.24 -11.62 8.28
CA ILE A 255 0.55 -12.74 7.62
C ILE A 255 -0.95 -12.41 7.42
N SER A 256 -1.56 -11.61 8.30
CA SER A 256 -2.98 -11.24 8.23
C SER A 256 -3.26 -10.15 7.22
#